data_005aa08ea45d9c2886828b29cef4a0de
#
_entry.id   005aa08ea45d9c2886828b29cef4a0de
#
_cell.length_a   1.000
_cell.length_b   1.000
_cell.length_c   1.000
_cell.angle_alpha   90.00
_cell.angle_beta   90.00
_cell.angle_gamma   90.00
#
_symmetry.space_group_name_H-M   'P 1'
#
loop_
_entity.id
_entity.type
_entity.pdbx_description
1 polymer ?
#
loop_
_entity_poly.entity_id
_entity_poly.type
_entity_poly.pdbx_seq_one_letter_code
_entity_poly.pdbx_strand_id
1 'polypeptide(L)'
;MKNLFIILLSIFTYSASAQISFNTGNTQLDSDLNIINTDANLNFGAFKTRLSISYNVSEGKIKYMRGSLGMKAGEIYLALEISKLSRRSIDDIITIYRTHKNKGWGYIAKQAGIKPGSAEFHQLKNNANSKKNKSKRKNKGKGKNKGRGKGKWK
;
A
#
# COMPACT_ATOMS: atom_id res chain seq x y z
N MET A 1 34.54 31.55 -39.40
CA MET A 1 33.13 31.39 -38.97
C MET A 1 33.00 30.01 -38.38
N LYS A 2 32.97 29.92 -37.04
CA LYS A 2 32.91 28.63 -36.32
C LYS A 2 31.45 28.40 -35.91
N ASN A 3 30.81 27.43 -36.55
CA ASN A 3 29.44 27.03 -36.23
C ASN A 3 29.46 26.23 -34.91
N LEU A 4 28.97 26.84 -33.83
CA LEU A 4 28.77 26.19 -32.55
C LEU A 4 27.45 25.42 -32.58
N PHE A 5 27.50 24.11 -32.76
CA PHE A 5 26.35 23.19 -32.63
C PHE A 5 26.09 22.99 -31.14
N ILE A 6 25.07 23.66 -30.58
CA ILE A 6 24.58 23.41 -29.24
C ILE A 6 23.62 22.25 -29.35
N ILE A 7 24.08 21.04 -28.97
CA ILE A 7 23.24 19.89 -28.79
C ILE A 7 22.55 20.04 -27.44
N LEU A 8 21.27 20.44 -27.47
CA LEU A 8 20.42 20.48 -26.29
C LEU A 8 20.02 19.03 -25.92
N LEU A 9 20.79 18.41 -25.03
CA LEU A 9 20.50 17.09 -24.49
C LEU A 9 19.34 17.22 -23.49
N SER A 10 18.10 17.05 -23.96
CA SER A 10 16.91 16.96 -23.10
C SER A 10 16.97 15.64 -22.30
N ILE A 11 17.41 15.76 -21.06
CA ILE A 11 17.37 14.66 -20.08
C ILE A 11 15.91 14.43 -19.70
N PHE A 12 15.25 13.51 -20.36
CA PHE A 12 13.98 12.95 -19.90
C PHE A 12 14.26 12.13 -18.62
N THR A 13 14.07 12.76 -17.46
CA THR A 13 14.04 12.03 -16.19
C THR A 13 12.75 11.21 -16.14
N TYR A 14 12.83 9.97 -16.59
CA TYR A 14 11.80 8.99 -16.28
C TYR A 14 11.81 8.75 -14.78
N SER A 15 10.85 9.33 -14.07
CA SER A 15 10.55 8.94 -12.69
C SER A 15 9.97 7.52 -12.73
N ALA A 16 10.83 6.53 -12.79
CA ALA A 16 10.44 5.15 -12.58
C ALA A 16 9.91 5.04 -11.15
N SER A 17 8.59 5.02 -10.98
CA SER A 17 7.98 4.65 -9.71
C SER A 17 8.42 3.22 -9.42
N ALA A 18 9.43 3.06 -8.56
CA ALA A 18 9.91 1.75 -8.14
C ALA A 18 8.73 0.98 -7.52
N GLN A 19 8.20 0.02 -8.27
CA GLN A 19 7.18 -0.88 -7.78
C GLN A 19 7.78 -1.71 -6.64
N ILE A 20 7.11 -1.69 -5.48
CA ILE A 20 7.55 -2.47 -4.34
C ILE A 20 7.24 -3.94 -4.64
N SER A 21 8.25 -4.79 -4.52
CA SER A 21 8.05 -6.23 -4.62
C SER A 21 7.63 -6.77 -3.26
N PHE A 22 6.35 -7.15 -3.13
CA PHE A 22 5.84 -7.81 -1.91
C PHE A 22 6.15 -9.31 -1.90
N ASN A 23 6.35 -9.90 -3.07
CA ASN A 23 6.62 -11.34 -3.22
C ASN A 23 5.61 -12.21 -2.46
N THR A 24 4.31 -11.92 -2.64
CA THR A 24 3.24 -12.70 -2.00
C THR A 24 3.01 -14.06 -2.68
N GLY A 25 3.61 -14.29 -3.84
CA GLY A 25 3.32 -15.43 -4.71
C GLY A 25 2.03 -15.28 -5.52
N ASN A 26 1.40 -14.09 -5.51
CA ASN A 26 0.22 -13.78 -6.29
C ASN A 26 0.30 -12.37 -6.88
N THR A 27 0.43 -12.27 -8.20
CA THR A 27 0.63 -11.01 -8.91
C THR A 27 -0.50 -10.00 -8.72
N GLN A 28 -1.75 -10.48 -8.61
CA GLN A 28 -2.89 -9.60 -8.38
C GLN A 28 -2.84 -8.99 -6.97
N LEU A 29 -2.48 -9.78 -5.96
CA LEU A 29 -2.30 -9.28 -4.59
C LEU A 29 -1.15 -8.28 -4.53
N ASP A 30 -0.01 -8.56 -5.17
CA ASP A 30 1.13 -7.63 -5.23
C ASP A 30 0.73 -6.31 -5.90
N SER A 31 -0.04 -6.35 -6.98
CA SER A 31 -0.59 -5.16 -7.65
C SER A 31 -1.53 -4.37 -6.74
N ASP A 32 -2.45 -5.03 -6.05
CA ASP A 32 -3.40 -4.39 -5.14
C ASP A 32 -2.67 -3.71 -3.96
N LEU A 33 -1.65 -4.36 -3.41
CA LEU A 33 -0.82 -3.80 -2.34
C LEU A 33 0.00 -2.59 -2.81
N ASN A 34 0.50 -2.58 -4.05
CA ASN A 34 1.17 -1.42 -4.62
C ASN A 34 0.23 -0.22 -4.74
N ILE A 35 -1.01 -0.42 -5.16
CA ILE A 35 -2.02 0.63 -5.22
C ILE A 35 -2.35 1.15 -3.81
N ILE A 36 -2.53 0.26 -2.84
CA ILE A 36 -2.76 0.62 -1.44
C ILE A 36 -1.57 1.43 -0.90
N ASN A 37 -0.35 1.03 -1.20
CA ASN A 37 0.87 1.71 -0.76
C ASN A 37 0.96 3.13 -1.36
N THR A 38 0.71 3.28 -2.65
CA THR A 38 0.73 4.58 -3.33
C THR A 38 -0.31 5.52 -2.73
N ASP A 39 -1.55 5.04 -2.56
CA ASP A 39 -2.65 5.83 -2.01
C ASP A 39 -2.41 6.23 -0.54
N ALA A 40 -1.85 5.31 0.25
CA ALA A 40 -1.50 5.56 1.63
C ALA A 40 -0.40 6.62 1.79
N ASN A 41 0.55 6.68 0.86
CA ASN A 41 1.63 7.67 0.89
C ASN A 41 1.14 9.09 0.61
N LEU A 42 0.01 9.27 -0.08
CA LEU A 42 -0.61 10.59 -0.30
C LEU A 42 -1.11 11.21 1.02
N ASN A 43 -1.55 10.39 1.97
CA ASN A 43 -1.96 10.84 3.30
C ASN A 43 -1.78 9.72 4.33
N PHE A 44 -0.54 9.53 4.77
CA PHE A 44 -0.22 8.48 5.73
C PHE A 44 -0.88 8.69 7.10
N GLY A 45 -1.09 9.93 7.52
CA GLY A 45 -1.79 10.25 8.79
C GLY A 45 -3.19 9.62 8.81
N ALA A 46 -4.01 9.95 7.82
CA ALA A 46 -5.36 9.40 7.72
C ALA A 46 -5.36 7.87 7.47
N PHE A 47 -4.37 7.35 6.75
CA PHE A 47 -4.23 5.90 6.55
C PHE A 47 -3.93 5.19 7.88
N LYS A 48 -2.97 5.70 8.65
CA LYS A 48 -2.59 5.20 9.99
C LYS A 48 -3.79 5.14 10.93
N THR A 49 -4.54 6.24 11.06
CA THR A 49 -5.73 6.30 11.93
C THR A 49 -6.79 5.27 11.51
N ARG A 50 -7.03 5.12 10.20
CA ARG A 50 -7.96 4.08 9.71
C ARG A 50 -7.50 2.66 10.03
N LEU A 51 -6.20 2.37 9.94
CA LEU A 51 -5.66 1.07 10.32
C LEU A 51 -5.79 0.83 11.82
N SER A 52 -5.44 1.82 12.64
CA SER A 52 -5.57 1.75 14.10
C SER A 52 -6.99 1.33 14.51
N ILE A 53 -8.00 2.00 13.97
CA ILE A 53 -9.42 1.69 14.25
C ILE A 53 -9.82 0.30 13.70
N SER A 54 -9.43 -0.02 12.46
CA SER A 54 -9.90 -1.23 11.76
C SER A 54 -9.33 -2.52 12.33
N TYR A 55 -8.13 -2.46 12.91
CA TYR A 55 -7.40 -3.63 13.43
C TYR A 55 -7.20 -3.59 14.94
N ASN A 56 -7.75 -2.58 15.63
CA ASN A 56 -7.57 -2.36 17.07
C ASN A 56 -6.10 -2.40 17.49
N VAL A 57 -5.26 -1.66 16.77
CA VAL A 57 -3.82 -1.54 17.00
C VAL A 57 -3.46 -0.08 17.24
N SER A 58 -2.63 0.20 18.25
CA SER A 58 -2.27 1.59 18.54
C SER A 58 -1.56 2.28 17.36
N GLU A 59 -1.80 3.58 17.19
CA GLU A 59 -1.07 4.37 16.19
C GLU A 59 0.44 4.36 16.44
N GLY A 60 0.87 4.24 17.70
CA GLY A 60 2.27 4.09 18.09
C GLY A 60 2.90 2.83 17.49
N LYS A 61 2.20 1.70 17.50
CA LYS A 61 2.65 0.45 16.87
C LYS A 61 2.79 0.60 15.35
N ILE A 62 1.83 1.28 14.70
CA ILE A 62 1.91 1.54 13.25
C ILE A 62 3.07 2.48 12.92
N LYS A 63 3.32 3.51 13.74
CA LYS A 63 4.50 4.39 13.61
C LYS A 63 5.81 3.61 13.76
N TYR A 64 5.88 2.71 14.74
CA TYR A 64 7.04 1.83 14.93
C TYR A 64 7.30 0.95 13.69
N MET A 65 6.26 0.32 13.14
CA MET A 65 6.38 -0.48 11.92
C MET A 65 6.89 0.36 10.74
N ARG A 66 6.40 1.60 10.59
CA ARG A 66 6.81 2.52 9.53
C ARG A 66 8.24 3.03 9.70
N GLY A 67 8.56 3.54 10.89
CA GLY A 67 9.82 4.23 11.19
C GLY A 67 10.95 3.26 11.54
N SER A 68 10.78 2.49 12.61
CA SER A 68 11.86 1.64 13.13
C SER A 68 12.09 0.38 12.30
N LEU A 69 11.01 -0.21 11.73
CA LEU A 69 11.14 -1.41 10.89
C LEU A 69 11.28 -1.09 9.39
N GLY A 70 11.09 0.17 8.99
CA GLY A 70 11.16 0.61 7.60
C GLY A 70 10.07 0.04 6.69
N MET A 71 8.98 -0.48 7.26
CA MET A 71 7.90 -1.09 6.48
C MET A 71 7.18 -0.06 5.63
N LYS A 72 6.90 -0.40 4.39
CA LYS A 72 6.06 0.41 3.51
C LYS A 72 4.60 0.34 3.95
N ALA A 73 3.77 1.33 3.58
CA ALA A 73 2.37 1.37 4.00
C ALA A 73 1.57 0.12 3.57
N GLY A 74 1.84 -0.41 2.37
CA GLY A 74 1.25 -1.67 1.90
C GLY A 74 1.69 -2.88 2.72
N GLU A 75 2.94 -2.90 3.20
CA GLU A 75 3.46 -3.96 4.08
C GLU A 75 2.82 -3.91 5.47
N ILE A 76 2.63 -2.71 6.02
CA ILE A 76 1.92 -2.52 7.30
C ILE A 76 0.49 -3.04 7.20
N TYR A 77 -0.22 -2.68 6.12
CA TYR A 77 -1.57 -3.19 5.85
C TYR A 77 -1.57 -4.72 5.77
N LEU A 78 -0.64 -5.30 5.02
CA LEU A 78 -0.54 -6.74 4.82
C LEU A 78 -0.23 -7.48 6.14
N ALA A 79 0.69 -6.94 6.96
CA ALA A 79 0.99 -7.50 8.27
C ALA A 79 -0.24 -7.55 9.19
N LEU A 80 -1.03 -6.48 9.19
CA LEU A 80 -2.27 -6.40 9.99
C LEU A 80 -3.35 -7.37 9.48
N GLU A 81 -3.49 -7.52 8.16
CA GLU A 81 -4.40 -8.52 7.59
C GLU A 81 -3.97 -9.95 7.93
N ILE A 82 -2.68 -10.26 7.81
CA ILE A 82 -2.13 -11.57 8.18
C ILE A 82 -2.38 -11.85 9.66
N SER A 83 -2.09 -10.88 10.55
CA SER A 83 -2.36 -10.99 11.98
C SER A 83 -3.83 -11.35 12.24
N LYS A 84 -4.75 -10.61 11.65
CA LYS A 84 -6.20 -10.82 11.79
C LYS A 84 -6.63 -12.20 11.30
N LEU A 85 -6.21 -12.60 10.10
CA LEU A 85 -6.64 -13.84 9.45
C LEU A 85 -6.01 -15.09 10.07
N SER A 86 -4.75 -14.99 10.50
CA SER A 86 -4.05 -16.08 11.20
C SER A 86 -4.40 -16.18 12.68
N ARG A 87 -5.13 -15.20 13.23
CA ARG A 87 -5.43 -15.07 14.67
C ARG A 87 -4.16 -14.99 15.55
N ARG A 88 -3.04 -14.54 14.98
CA ARG A 88 -1.80 -14.28 15.70
C ARG A 88 -1.70 -12.80 16.07
N SER A 89 -0.98 -12.51 17.13
CA SER A 89 -0.72 -11.12 17.52
C SER A 89 0.07 -10.39 16.44
N ILE A 90 -0.08 -9.08 16.35
CA ILE A 90 0.74 -8.28 15.42
C ILE A 90 2.24 -8.36 15.78
N ASP A 91 2.56 -8.58 17.05
CA ASP A 91 3.95 -8.74 17.51
C ASP A 91 4.58 -10.05 17.01
N ASP A 92 3.80 -11.13 16.92
CA ASP A 92 4.25 -12.38 16.30
C ASP A 92 4.54 -12.17 14.81
N ILE A 93 3.66 -11.45 14.09
CA ILE A 93 3.88 -11.16 12.68
C ILE A 93 5.12 -10.27 12.47
N ILE A 94 5.33 -9.28 13.34
CA ILE A 94 6.54 -8.44 13.32
C ILE A 94 7.79 -9.29 13.55
N THR A 95 7.73 -10.25 14.46
CA THR A 95 8.86 -11.17 14.73
C THR A 95 9.17 -12.01 13.49
N ILE A 96 8.16 -12.61 12.86
CA ILE A 96 8.32 -13.37 11.62
C ILE A 96 8.88 -12.46 10.50
N TYR A 97 8.38 -11.24 10.37
CA TYR A 97 8.86 -10.26 9.38
C TYR A 97 10.35 -9.95 9.58
N ARG A 98 10.77 -9.62 10.80
CA ARG A 98 12.17 -9.30 11.10
C ARG A 98 13.13 -10.42 10.74
N THR A 99 12.72 -11.67 10.95
CA THR A 99 13.53 -12.86 10.68
C THR A 99 13.56 -13.22 9.19
N HIS A 100 12.46 -12.95 8.46
CA HIS A 100 12.24 -13.50 7.12
C HIS A 100 11.89 -12.46 6.04
N LYS A 101 12.10 -11.16 6.28
CA LYS A 101 11.72 -10.09 5.33
C LYS A 101 12.31 -10.28 3.93
N ASN A 102 13.50 -10.88 3.82
CA ASN A 102 14.18 -11.16 2.55
C ASN A 102 13.56 -12.32 1.75
N LYS A 103 12.71 -13.14 2.37
CA LYS A 103 12.01 -14.26 1.70
C LYS A 103 10.65 -13.87 1.11
N GLY A 104 10.22 -12.62 1.33
CA GLY A 104 8.96 -12.10 0.83
C GLY A 104 7.73 -12.46 1.65
N TRP A 105 6.63 -11.77 1.35
CA TRP A 105 5.41 -11.84 2.14
C TRP A 105 4.63 -13.14 1.98
N GLY A 106 4.78 -13.86 0.88
CA GLY A 106 4.22 -15.19 0.72
C GLY A 106 4.80 -16.18 1.73
N TYR A 107 6.11 -16.08 1.98
CA TYR A 107 6.77 -16.90 3.01
C TYR A 107 6.33 -16.49 4.42
N ILE A 108 6.25 -15.19 4.71
CA ILE A 108 5.80 -14.65 6.00
C ILE A 108 4.35 -15.11 6.31
N ALA A 109 3.45 -15.01 5.33
CA ALA A 109 2.07 -15.47 5.44
C ALA A 109 2.01 -16.98 5.77
N LYS A 110 2.82 -17.79 5.08
CA LYS A 110 2.92 -19.23 5.34
C LYS A 110 3.42 -19.53 6.76
N GLN A 111 4.43 -18.81 7.25
CA GLN A 111 4.93 -18.96 8.63
C GLN A 111 3.87 -18.54 9.66
N ALA A 112 3.03 -17.57 9.33
CA ALA A 112 1.89 -17.18 10.15
C ALA A 112 0.73 -18.18 10.12
N GLY A 113 0.77 -19.20 9.24
CA GLY A 113 -0.26 -20.23 9.10
C GLY A 113 -1.20 -20.05 7.91
N ILE A 114 -1.04 -19.01 7.11
CA ILE A 114 -1.84 -18.78 5.91
C ILE A 114 -1.17 -19.45 4.71
N LYS A 115 -1.72 -20.59 4.29
CA LYS A 115 -1.17 -21.36 3.16
C LYS A 115 -1.72 -20.87 1.82
N PRO A 116 -0.94 -20.93 0.73
CA PRO A 116 -1.46 -20.70 -0.61
C PRO A 116 -2.70 -21.57 -0.88
N GLY A 117 -3.77 -20.98 -1.42
CA GLY A 117 -5.01 -21.69 -1.71
C GLY A 117 -5.97 -21.90 -0.51
N SER A 118 -5.56 -21.54 0.72
CA SER A 118 -6.45 -21.61 1.88
C SER A 118 -7.56 -20.55 1.82
N ALA A 119 -8.61 -20.74 2.62
CA ALA A 119 -9.70 -19.79 2.76
C ALA A 119 -9.18 -18.40 3.22
N GLU A 120 -8.24 -18.41 4.17
CA GLU A 120 -7.60 -17.19 4.68
C GLU A 120 -6.81 -16.47 3.57
N PHE A 121 -6.11 -17.21 2.70
CA PHE A 121 -5.40 -16.62 1.57
C PHE A 121 -6.36 -16.01 0.54
N HIS A 122 -7.47 -16.65 0.27
CA HIS A 122 -8.53 -16.09 -0.57
C HIS A 122 -9.13 -14.83 0.06
N GLN A 123 -9.37 -14.84 1.36
CA GLN A 123 -9.89 -13.69 2.09
C GLN A 123 -8.87 -12.52 2.09
N LEU A 124 -7.58 -12.80 2.26
CA LEU A 124 -6.51 -11.81 2.17
C LEU A 124 -6.55 -11.06 0.82
N LYS A 125 -6.65 -11.79 -0.29
CA LYS A 125 -6.78 -11.21 -1.64
C LYS A 125 -8.04 -10.37 -1.78
N ASN A 126 -9.19 -10.87 -1.32
CA ASN A 126 -10.47 -10.16 -1.41
C ASN A 126 -10.44 -8.86 -0.58
N ASN A 127 -9.84 -8.90 0.61
CA ASN A 127 -9.69 -7.72 1.47
C ASN A 127 -8.79 -6.66 0.83
N ALA A 128 -7.66 -7.06 0.24
CA ALA A 128 -6.77 -6.14 -0.47
C ALA A 128 -7.46 -5.50 -1.68
N ASN A 129 -8.17 -6.28 -2.49
CA ASN A 129 -8.94 -5.77 -3.62
C ASN A 129 -10.04 -4.77 -3.18
N SER A 130 -10.77 -5.09 -2.11
CA SER A 130 -11.78 -4.21 -1.54
C SER A 130 -11.18 -2.90 -1.00
N LYS A 131 -10.03 -2.97 -0.34
CA LYS A 131 -9.29 -1.82 0.18
C LYS A 131 -8.85 -0.90 -0.96
N LYS A 132 -8.23 -1.45 -2.00
CA LYS A 132 -7.84 -0.73 -3.22
C LYS A 132 -9.01 0.02 -3.86
N ASN A 133 -10.17 -0.64 -3.97
CA ASN A 133 -11.34 -0.04 -4.61
C ASN A 133 -11.92 1.13 -3.80
N LYS A 134 -11.88 1.07 -2.47
CA LYS A 134 -12.27 2.18 -1.59
C LYS A 134 -11.32 3.38 -1.76
N SER A 135 -10.04 3.13 -1.96
CA SER A 135 -9.03 4.15 -2.22
C SER A 135 -9.30 4.88 -3.54
N LYS A 136 -9.51 4.14 -4.64
CA LYS A 136 -9.80 4.72 -5.97
C LYS A 136 -11.08 5.58 -5.98
N ARG A 137 -12.13 5.20 -5.24
CA ARG A 137 -13.39 5.96 -5.17
C ARG A 137 -13.20 7.32 -4.50
N LYS A 138 -12.36 7.43 -3.46
CA LYS A 138 -12.07 8.71 -2.78
C LYS A 138 -11.34 9.69 -3.69
N ASN A 139 -10.44 9.22 -4.54
CA ASN A 139 -9.71 10.08 -5.47
C ASN A 139 -10.58 10.58 -6.62
N LYS A 140 -11.58 9.81 -7.09
CA LYS A 140 -12.55 10.26 -8.11
C LYS A 140 -13.54 11.31 -7.58
N GLY A 141 -13.85 11.34 -6.30
CA GLY A 141 -14.80 12.29 -5.69
C GLY A 141 -14.27 13.71 -5.55
N LYS A 142 -12.96 13.93 -5.53
CA LYS A 142 -12.33 15.26 -5.37
C LYS A 142 -12.28 16.10 -6.68
N GLY A 143 -12.60 15.51 -7.83
CA GLY A 143 -12.48 16.16 -9.15
C GLY A 143 -13.78 16.74 -9.74
N LYS A 144 -14.93 16.65 -9.07
CA LYS A 144 -16.22 17.10 -9.61
C LYS A 144 -16.85 18.22 -8.79
N ASN A 145 -16.14 19.31 -8.58
CA ASN A 145 -16.75 20.57 -8.18
C ASN A 145 -16.19 21.70 -9.04
N LYS A 146 -16.54 21.68 -10.33
CA LYS A 146 -16.42 22.85 -11.23
C LYS A 146 -17.82 23.37 -11.50
N GLY A 147 -18.12 24.48 -10.85
CA GLY A 147 -18.91 25.60 -11.24
C GLY A 147 -20.11 25.38 -12.19
N ARG A 148 -21.29 25.28 -11.63
CA ARG A 148 -22.51 25.67 -12.36
C ARG A 148 -22.90 27.07 -11.91
N GLY A 149 -22.17 28.07 -12.41
CA GLY A 149 -22.63 29.47 -12.43
C GLY A 149 -23.70 29.62 -13.48
N LYS A 150 -24.97 29.61 -13.09
CA LYS A 150 -26.07 30.15 -13.91
C LYS A 150 -26.33 31.59 -13.47
N GLY A 151 -25.67 32.53 -14.12
CA GLY A 151 -26.12 33.90 -14.16
C GLY A 151 -27.24 34.01 -15.23
N LYS A 152 -28.44 34.29 -14.81
CA LYS A 152 -29.52 34.81 -15.67
C LYS A 152 -30.15 35.94 -14.91
N TRP A 153 -29.83 37.16 -15.30
CA TRP A 153 -30.65 38.35 -14.96
C TRP A 153 -31.17 38.96 -16.27
N LYS A 154 -32.44 39.05 -16.36
CA LYS A 154 -33.16 40.02 -17.21
C LYS A 154 -33.60 41.16 -16.32
#